data_1204bfd0479cc034af5621fca6f5f9b4
#
_entry.id   1204bfd0479cc034af5621fca6f5f9b4
#
_cell.length_a   1.000
_cell.length_b   1.000
_cell.length_c   1.000
_cell.angle_alpha   90.00
_cell.angle_beta   90.00
_cell.angle_gamma   90.00
#
_symmetry.space_group_name_H-M   'P 1'
#
loop_
_entity.id
_entity.type
_entity.pdbx_description
1 polymer ?
#
loop_
_entity_poly.entity_id
_entity_poly.type
_entity_poly.pdbx_seq_one_letter_code
_entity_poly.pdbx_strand_id
1 'polypeptide(L)'
;KEWFYDTEVLEYEKRLTPQQPIGFDLLVNGLGCRQTEAQWSFDYLYDHSRDQEVSGGTVTTTARVIDGAVLVAAKLHSGREADLRDVLAVAEEINLETVTPHLRRGDEAALRDQLERGLDITGSEELKHGYRSDFGASTVSTETVTALRDYLAAQIDQLR
;
A
#
# COMPACT_ATOMS: atom_id res chain seq x y z
N LYS A 1 20.68 7.13 -17.52
CA LYS A 1 19.60 6.68 -16.60
C LYS A 1 18.95 5.48 -17.26
N GLU A 2 19.28 4.29 -16.79
CA GLU A 2 18.58 3.08 -17.17
C GLU A 2 17.24 3.08 -16.44
N TRP A 3 16.15 3.09 -17.20
CA TRP A 3 14.81 3.00 -16.66
C TRP A 3 14.50 1.52 -16.41
N PHE A 4 14.45 1.11 -15.16
CA PHE A 4 14.06 -0.24 -14.77
C PHE A 4 12.54 -0.42 -14.79
N TYR A 5 11.89 -0.03 -15.87
CA TYR A 5 10.46 -0.32 -16.06
C TYR A 5 10.27 -1.53 -16.98
N ASP A 6 10.86 -2.65 -16.58
CA ASP A 6 10.49 -3.96 -17.10
C ASP A 6 9.57 -4.69 -16.10
N THR A 7 8.70 -3.95 -15.42
CA THR A 7 7.62 -4.61 -14.70
C THR A 7 6.57 -4.97 -15.74
N GLU A 8 6.63 -6.19 -16.21
CA GLU A 8 5.59 -6.77 -17.04
C GLU A 8 4.42 -7.16 -16.13
N VAL A 9 3.24 -6.62 -16.39
CA VAL A 9 2.01 -6.99 -15.68
C VAL A 9 1.26 -7.98 -16.56
N LEU A 10 1.09 -9.19 -16.06
CA LEU A 10 0.22 -10.19 -16.69
C LEU A 10 -1.11 -10.20 -15.95
N GLU A 11 -2.15 -9.71 -16.62
CA GLU A 11 -3.49 -9.66 -16.08
C GLU A 11 -4.25 -10.97 -16.42
N TYR A 12 -4.82 -11.58 -15.40
CA TYR A 12 -5.69 -12.75 -15.54
C TYR A 12 -7.06 -12.43 -14.95
N GLU A 13 -8.11 -12.71 -15.73
CA GLU A 13 -9.49 -12.64 -15.24
C GLU A 13 -10.09 -14.04 -15.24
N LYS A 14 -10.66 -14.45 -14.13
CA LYS A 14 -11.50 -15.63 -14.03
C LYS A 14 -12.89 -15.24 -13.55
N ARG A 15 -13.90 -15.58 -14.30
CA ARG A 15 -15.28 -15.39 -13.87
C ARG A 15 -15.76 -16.60 -13.11
N LEU A 16 -16.04 -16.44 -11.82
CA LEU A 16 -16.68 -17.47 -10.99
C LEU A 16 -18.16 -17.56 -11.30
N THR A 17 -18.81 -16.39 -11.50
CA THR A 17 -20.14 -16.23 -12.05
C THR A 17 -20.10 -15.08 -13.07
N PRO A 18 -21.12 -14.91 -13.94
CA PRO A 18 -21.17 -13.78 -14.89
C PRO A 18 -21.02 -12.42 -14.24
N GLN A 19 -21.37 -12.29 -12.94
CA GLN A 19 -21.36 -11.05 -12.16
C GLN A 19 -20.15 -10.91 -11.21
N GLN A 20 -19.31 -11.96 -11.09
CA GLN A 20 -18.17 -11.96 -10.17
C GLN A 20 -16.88 -12.33 -10.92
N PRO A 21 -16.25 -11.36 -11.62
CA PRO A 21 -14.89 -11.54 -12.10
C PRO A 21 -13.92 -11.52 -10.90
N ILE A 22 -12.93 -12.39 -10.92
CA ILE A 22 -11.74 -12.30 -10.07
C ILE A 22 -10.58 -11.91 -10.97
N GLY A 23 -10.01 -10.74 -10.72
CA GLY A 23 -8.76 -10.32 -11.33
C GLY A 23 -7.57 -10.85 -10.55
N PHE A 24 -6.53 -11.22 -11.26
CA PHE A 24 -5.25 -11.59 -10.70
C PHE A 24 -4.15 -10.99 -11.57
N ASP A 25 -3.36 -10.11 -10.97
CA ASP A 25 -2.25 -9.45 -11.65
C ASP A 25 -0.93 -10.07 -11.19
N LEU A 26 -0.15 -10.56 -12.15
CA LEU A 26 1.19 -11.04 -11.90
C LEU A 26 2.21 -9.94 -12.25
N LEU A 27 2.89 -9.43 -11.25
CA LEU A 27 3.98 -8.47 -11.40
C LEU A 27 5.30 -9.21 -11.56
N VAL A 28 6.00 -8.97 -12.66
CA VAL A 28 7.30 -9.57 -12.93
C VAL A 28 8.42 -8.58 -12.55
N ASN A 29 9.48 -9.08 -11.93
CA ASN A 29 10.70 -8.35 -11.52
C ASN A 29 10.56 -7.40 -10.32
N GLY A 30 9.37 -7.05 -9.86
CA GLY A 30 9.20 -6.20 -8.70
C GLY A 30 8.02 -5.23 -8.81
N LEU A 31 7.98 -4.28 -7.89
CA LEU A 31 6.96 -3.24 -7.80
C LEU A 31 7.61 -1.88 -8.05
N GLY A 32 7.01 -1.06 -8.91
CA GLY A 32 7.45 0.30 -9.19
C GLY A 32 6.32 1.32 -9.10
N CYS A 33 6.65 2.52 -8.62
CA CYS A 33 5.76 3.67 -8.62
C CYS A 33 6.30 4.75 -9.57
N ARG A 34 5.55 5.03 -10.65
CA ARG A 34 5.97 6.02 -11.67
C ARG A 34 5.98 7.45 -11.15
N GLN A 35 5.10 7.78 -10.19
CA GLN A 35 4.95 9.14 -9.65
C GLN A 35 6.22 9.59 -8.91
N THR A 36 6.86 8.66 -8.21
CA THR A 36 8.02 8.93 -7.35
C THR A 36 9.30 8.24 -7.81
N GLU A 37 9.26 7.51 -8.92
CA GLU A 37 10.38 6.68 -9.39
C GLU A 37 10.86 5.64 -8.35
N ALA A 38 10.04 5.32 -7.35
CA ALA A 38 10.36 4.34 -6.33
C ALA A 38 10.25 2.93 -6.88
N GLN A 39 11.14 2.04 -6.41
CA GLN A 39 11.20 0.64 -6.83
C GLN A 39 11.52 -0.29 -5.68
N TRP A 40 10.88 -1.46 -5.68
CA TRP A 40 11.15 -2.59 -4.80
C TRP A 40 11.38 -3.81 -5.69
N SER A 41 12.61 -4.33 -5.73
CA SER A 41 12.92 -5.55 -6.48
C SER A 41 12.18 -6.75 -5.91
N PHE A 42 12.03 -7.81 -6.72
CA PHE A 42 11.45 -9.06 -6.24
C PHE A 42 12.18 -9.62 -5.02
N ASP A 43 13.53 -9.62 -5.05
CA ASP A 43 14.33 -10.11 -3.92
C ASP A 43 14.05 -9.32 -2.66
N TYR A 44 13.95 -7.98 -2.77
CA TYR A 44 13.61 -7.13 -1.64
C TYR A 44 12.22 -7.45 -1.07
N LEU A 45 11.22 -7.59 -1.95
CA LEU A 45 9.85 -7.96 -1.53
C LEU A 45 9.83 -9.36 -0.91
N TYR A 46 10.61 -10.28 -1.46
CA TYR A 46 10.73 -11.65 -0.94
C TYR A 46 11.37 -11.68 0.45
N ASP A 47 12.46 -10.94 0.66
CA ASP A 47 13.18 -10.85 1.94
C ASP A 47 12.31 -10.19 3.04
N HIS A 48 11.41 -9.28 2.62
CA HIS A 48 10.42 -8.60 3.48
C HIS A 48 9.02 -9.22 3.34
N SER A 49 8.95 -10.52 3.31
CA SER A 49 7.71 -11.27 3.23
C SER A 49 7.77 -12.53 4.08
N ARG A 50 6.63 -13.07 4.45
CA ARG A 50 6.51 -14.28 5.26
C ARG A 50 5.41 -15.18 4.74
N ASP A 51 5.55 -16.47 5.01
CA ASP A 51 4.47 -17.42 4.74
C ASP A 51 3.33 -17.19 5.73
N GLN A 52 2.14 -17.04 5.19
CA GLN A 52 0.92 -16.82 5.95
C GLN A 52 -0.17 -17.79 5.49
N GLU A 53 -0.89 -18.36 6.44
CA GLU A 53 -2.07 -19.15 6.16
C GLU A 53 -3.22 -18.20 5.75
N VAL A 54 -3.78 -18.45 4.59
CA VAL A 54 -4.91 -17.68 4.04
C VAL A 54 -6.10 -18.63 3.90
N SER A 55 -7.18 -18.32 4.57
CA SER A 55 -8.41 -19.12 4.56
C SER A 55 -9.54 -18.38 3.85
N GLY A 56 -10.19 -19.07 2.93
CA GLY A 56 -11.37 -18.58 2.21
C GLY A 56 -12.45 -19.66 2.13
N GLY A 57 -13.53 -19.50 2.87
CA GLY A 57 -14.58 -20.49 2.94
C GLY A 57 -14.08 -21.84 3.50
N THR A 58 -14.08 -22.88 2.68
CA THR A 58 -13.62 -24.23 3.05
C THR A 58 -12.19 -24.55 2.62
N VAL A 59 -11.51 -23.60 2.01
CA VAL A 59 -10.15 -23.79 1.50
C VAL A 59 -9.18 -22.96 2.32
N THR A 60 -8.11 -23.62 2.76
CA THR A 60 -6.96 -22.97 3.40
C THR A 60 -5.72 -23.25 2.57
N THR A 61 -4.91 -22.24 2.36
CA THR A 61 -3.64 -22.34 1.64
C THR A 61 -2.57 -21.49 2.31
N THR A 62 -1.32 -21.79 2.08
CA THR A 62 -0.21 -20.92 2.49
C THR A 62 0.17 -20.02 1.32
N ALA A 63 0.23 -18.72 1.57
CA ALA A 63 0.71 -17.72 0.63
C ALA A 63 1.85 -16.94 1.25
N ARG A 64 2.80 -16.54 0.43
CA ARG A 64 3.85 -15.61 0.86
C ARG A 64 3.34 -14.19 0.74
N VAL A 65 3.28 -13.48 1.86
CA VAL A 65 2.67 -12.15 1.97
C VAL A 65 3.75 -11.16 2.40
N ILE A 66 3.83 -10.02 1.72
CA ILE A 66 4.78 -8.95 2.08
C ILE A 66 4.42 -8.36 3.44
N ASP A 67 5.42 -7.87 4.15
CA ASP A 67 5.22 -7.21 5.44
C ASP A 67 4.39 -5.93 5.29
N GLY A 68 3.52 -5.67 6.25
CA GLY A 68 2.63 -4.50 6.25
C GLY A 68 3.38 -3.17 6.11
N ALA A 69 4.58 -3.07 6.67
CA ALA A 69 5.41 -1.88 6.55
C ALA A 69 5.84 -1.59 5.09
N VAL A 70 6.22 -2.63 4.33
CA VAL A 70 6.56 -2.51 2.91
C VAL A 70 5.33 -2.16 2.09
N LEU A 71 4.19 -2.80 2.38
CA LEU A 71 2.92 -2.50 1.73
C LEU A 71 2.52 -1.04 1.93
N VAL A 72 2.56 -0.54 3.16
CA VAL A 72 2.25 0.86 3.48
C VAL A 72 3.20 1.80 2.75
N ALA A 73 4.51 1.54 2.75
CA ALA A 73 5.48 2.36 2.02
C ALA A 73 5.12 2.46 0.53
N ALA A 74 4.86 1.32 -0.13
CA ALA A 74 4.49 1.29 -1.54
C ALA A 74 3.19 2.05 -1.84
N LYS A 75 2.19 1.93 -0.97
CA LYS A 75 0.90 2.61 -1.08
C LYS A 75 1.02 4.12 -0.88
N LEU A 76 1.88 4.59 0.03
CA LEU A 76 2.15 6.01 0.23
C LEU A 76 2.81 6.66 -0.99
N HIS A 77 3.69 5.95 -1.69
CA HIS A 77 4.25 6.42 -2.97
C HIS A 77 3.21 6.58 -4.06
N SER A 78 2.19 5.76 -4.08
CA SER A 78 1.09 5.85 -5.05
C SER A 78 0.19 7.06 -4.77
N GLY A 79 -0.09 7.38 -3.52
CA GLY A 79 -0.87 8.53 -3.07
C GLY A 79 -2.32 8.58 -3.56
N ARG A 80 -2.87 7.47 -4.09
CA ARG A 80 -4.27 7.40 -4.49
C ARG A 80 -5.16 7.24 -3.26
N GLU A 81 -6.36 7.79 -3.29
CA GLU A 81 -7.32 7.66 -2.18
C GLU A 81 -7.61 6.20 -1.81
N ALA A 82 -7.77 5.32 -2.81
CA ALA A 82 -7.95 3.88 -2.58
C ALA A 82 -6.77 3.27 -1.81
N ASP A 83 -5.53 3.64 -2.16
CA ASP A 83 -4.34 3.16 -1.47
C ASP A 83 -4.24 3.69 -0.02
N LEU A 84 -4.72 4.90 0.25
CA LEU A 84 -4.77 5.44 1.60
C LEU A 84 -5.80 4.70 2.49
N ARG A 85 -6.87 4.16 1.92
CA ARG A 85 -7.79 3.29 2.67
C ARG A 85 -7.11 1.98 3.10
N ASP A 86 -6.31 1.39 2.22
CA ASP A 86 -5.52 0.20 2.54
C ASP A 86 -4.44 0.52 3.60
N VAL A 87 -3.79 1.71 3.49
CA VAL A 87 -2.84 2.19 4.49
C VAL A 87 -3.50 2.29 5.87
N LEU A 88 -4.69 2.86 5.96
CA LEU A 88 -5.43 2.96 7.23
C LEU A 88 -5.74 1.59 7.82
N ALA A 89 -6.17 0.62 7.00
CA ALA A 89 -6.46 -0.73 7.46
C ALA A 89 -5.21 -1.43 8.03
N VAL A 90 -4.06 -1.27 7.38
CA VAL A 90 -2.79 -1.87 7.84
C VAL A 90 -2.19 -1.11 9.01
N ALA A 91 -2.36 0.21 9.08
CA ALA A 91 -1.81 1.06 10.15
C ALA A 91 -2.38 0.73 11.53
N GLU A 92 -3.54 0.10 11.62
CA GLU A 92 -4.11 -0.40 12.88
C GLU A 92 -3.30 -1.58 13.46
N GLU A 93 -2.55 -2.30 12.64
CA GLU A 93 -1.87 -3.54 13.00
C GLU A 93 -0.34 -3.41 13.09
N ILE A 94 0.24 -2.28 12.66
CA ILE A 94 1.69 -2.10 12.61
C ILE A 94 2.17 -0.87 13.37
N ASN A 95 3.45 -0.87 13.75
CA ASN A 95 4.13 0.35 14.17
C ASN A 95 4.57 1.13 12.91
N LEU A 96 4.04 2.34 12.70
CA LEU A 96 4.35 3.18 11.54
C LEU A 96 5.84 3.54 11.41
N GLU A 97 6.60 3.57 12.50
CA GLU A 97 8.05 3.79 12.45
C GLU A 97 8.78 2.70 11.63
N THR A 98 8.21 1.49 11.58
CA THR A 98 8.77 0.41 10.75
C THR A 98 8.64 0.66 9.24
N VAL A 99 7.79 1.59 8.82
CA VAL A 99 7.59 1.97 7.41
C VAL A 99 8.76 2.81 6.88
N THR A 100 9.38 3.63 7.74
CA THR A 100 10.40 4.62 7.36
C THR A 100 11.57 4.02 6.54
N PRO A 101 12.17 2.87 6.91
CA PRO A 101 13.26 2.26 6.12
C PRO A 101 12.85 1.83 4.72
N HIS A 102 11.55 1.60 4.50
CA HIS A 102 10.99 1.14 3.22
C HIS A 102 10.51 2.31 2.36
N LEU A 103 10.26 3.49 2.98
CA LEU A 103 9.67 4.66 2.34
C LEU A 103 10.70 5.49 1.54
N ARG A 104 11.94 5.58 1.99
CA ARG A 104 12.97 6.45 1.40
C ARG A 104 13.51 5.87 0.09
N ARG A 105 12.74 6.01 -0.99
CA ARG A 105 13.03 5.47 -2.33
C ARG A 105 12.62 6.45 -3.41
N GLY A 106 13.32 6.40 -4.56
CA GLY A 106 12.98 7.21 -5.72
C GLY A 106 13.31 8.69 -5.56
N ASP A 107 12.49 9.55 -6.15
CA ASP A 107 12.64 11.00 -6.09
C ASP A 107 12.03 11.56 -4.80
N GLU A 108 12.85 12.21 -3.99
CA GLU A 108 12.44 12.72 -2.67
C GLU A 108 11.43 13.88 -2.76
N ALA A 109 11.54 14.74 -3.79
CA ALA A 109 10.61 15.85 -3.96
C ALA A 109 9.23 15.32 -4.37
N ALA A 110 9.18 14.35 -5.29
CA ALA A 110 7.94 13.71 -5.68
C ALA A 110 7.33 12.90 -4.52
N LEU A 111 8.16 12.23 -3.71
CA LEU A 111 7.67 11.54 -2.51
C LEU A 111 7.04 12.54 -1.54
N ARG A 112 7.71 13.64 -1.26
CA ARG A 112 7.15 14.69 -0.39
C ARG A 112 5.79 15.16 -0.88
N ASP A 113 5.66 15.46 -2.18
CA ASP A 113 4.39 15.90 -2.77
C ASP A 113 3.28 14.84 -2.59
N GLN A 114 3.62 13.54 -2.69
CA GLN A 114 2.64 12.46 -2.43
C GLN A 114 2.26 12.38 -0.95
N LEU A 115 3.22 12.55 -0.02
CA LEU A 115 2.93 12.57 1.41
C LEU A 115 2.09 13.77 1.83
N GLU A 116 2.36 14.96 1.28
CA GLU A 116 1.56 16.18 1.49
C GLU A 116 0.11 15.95 1.02
N ARG A 117 -0.06 15.39 -0.18
CA ARG A 117 -1.38 14.99 -0.69
C ARG A 117 -2.07 13.95 0.21
N GLY A 118 -1.33 12.94 0.66
CA GLY A 118 -1.82 11.93 1.59
C GLY A 118 -2.31 12.56 2.90
N LEU A 119 -1.53 13.52 3.44
CA LEU A 119 -1.87 14.24 4.66
C LEU A 119 -3.17 15.06 4.50
N ASP A 120 -3.37 15.71 3.36
CA ASP A 120 -4.59 16.49 3.06
C ASP A 120 -5.84 15.58 2.98
N ILE A 121 -5.70 14.41 2.35
CA ILE A 121 -6.82 13.47 2.17
C ILE A 121 -7.11 12.72 3.48
N THR A 122 -6.08 12.38 4.27
CA THR A 122 -6.23 11.61 5.51
C THR A 122 -7.11 12.37 6.51
N GLY A 123 -8.26 11.81 6.85
CA GLY A 123 -9.25 12.44 7.72
C GLY A 123 -10.42 13.09 6.99
N SER A 124 -10.40 13.12 5.63
CA SER A 124 -11.57 13.57 4.86
C SER A 124 -12.77 12.63 5.07
N GLU A 125 -13.97 13.16 4.91
CA GLU A 125 -15.19 12.33 5.02
C GLU A 125 -15.31 11.36 3.84
N GLU A 126 -14.79 11.72 2.67
CA GLU A 126 -14.73 10.86 1.49
C GLU A 126 -13.88 9.62 1.76
N LEU A 127 -12.69 9.80 2.34
CA LEU A 127 -11.81 8.67 2.70
C LEU A 127 -12.47 7.75 3.72
N LYS A 128 -13.09 8.31 4.76
CA LYS A 128 -13.82 7.53 5.79
C LYS A 128 -15.02 6.78 5.21
N HIS A 129 -15.74 7.41 4.28
CA HIS A 129 -16.85 6.75 3.59
C HIS A 129 -16.37 5.61 2.71
N GLY A 130 -15.31 5.84 1.91
CA GLY A 130 -14.67 4.81 1.09
C GLY A 130 -14.15 3.64 1.93
N TYR A 131 -13.48 3.93 3.06
CA TYR A 131 -13.00 2.91 3.99
C TYR A 131 -14.15 2.00 4.48
N ARG A 132 -15.27 2.58 4.92
CA ARG A 132 -16.44 1.81 5.33
C ARG A 132 -17.03 0.97 4.20
N SER A 133 -17.01 1.50 2.97
CA SER A 133 -17.50 0.76 1.81
C SER A 133 -16.63 -0.46 1.49
N ASP A 134 -15.31 -0.31 1.59
CA ASP A 134 -14.34 -1.36 1.20
C ASP A 134 -14.18 -2.43 2.29
N PHE A 135 -14.19 -2.03 3.57
CA PHE A 135 -13.93 -2.91 4.71
C PHE A 135 -15.19 -3.26 5.55
N GLY A 136 -16.37 -2.90 5.06
CA GLY A 136 -17.64 -3.21 5.72
C GLY A 136 -17.99 -2.23 6.82
N ALA A 137 -18.68 -2.71 7.87
CA ALA A 137 -19.16 -1.85 8.97
C ALA A 137 -18.05 -1.28 9.89
N SER A 138 -16.81 -1.64 9.66
CA SER A 138 -15.67 -1.12 10.41
C SER A 138 -15.49 0.37 10.14
N THR A 139 -15.28 1.12 11.21
CA THR A 139 -14.84 2.52 11.13
C THR A 139 -13.39 2.58 11.57
N VAL A 140 -12.54 3.21 10.76
CA VAL A 140 -11.17 3.48 11.20
C VAL A 140 -11.18 4.29 12.51
N SER A 141 -10.32 3.93 13.46
CA SER A 141 -10.25 4.64 14.73
C SER A 141 -9.70 6.06 14.54
N THR A 142 -10.14 6.99 15.37
CA THR A 142 -9.59 8.36 15.36
C THR A 142 -8.11 8.35 15.69
N GLU A 143 -7.69 7.46 16.58
CA GLU A 143 -6.31 7.25 16.97
C GLU A 143 -5.43 6.84 15.78
N THR A 144 -5.90 5.91 14.95
CA THR A 144 -5.18 5.48 13.74
C THR A 144 -5.04 6.61 12.73
N VAL A 145 -6.12 7.36 12.49
CA VAL A 145 -6.10 8.53 11.60
C VAL A 145 -5.10 9.57 12.12
N THR A 146 -5.11 9.86 13.42
CA THR A 146 -4.18 10.82 14.03
C THR A 146 -2.75 10.34 13.92
N ALA A 147 -2.47 9.08 14.28
CA ALA A 147 -1.14 8.50 14.20
C ALA A 147 -0.58 8.52 12.76
N LEU A 148 -1.41 8.21 11.77
CA LEU A 148 -0.99 8.31 10.36
C LEU A 148 -0.69 9.75 9.95
N ARG A 149 -1.52 10.71 10.35
CA ARG A 149 -1.28 12.14 10.05
C ARG A 149 0.02 12.64 10.68
N ASP A 150 0.26 12.29 11.93
CA ASP A 150 1.49 12.67 12.65
C ASP A 150 2.72 12.04 11.99
N TYR A 151 2.63 10.78 11.59
CA TYR A 151 3.68 10.09 10.85
C TYR A 151 3.97 10.78 9.50
N LEU A 152 2.93 11.07 8.69
CA LEU A 152 3.10 11.74 7.39
C LEU A 152 3.75 13.12 7.57
N ALA A 153 3.29 13.92 8.54
CA ALA A 153 3.86 15.23 8.84
C ALA A 153 5.36 15.13 9.22
N ALA A 154 5.71 14.16 10.07
CA ALA A 154 7.09 13.93 10.46
C ALA A 154 7.98 13.52 9.26
N GLN A 155 7.47 12.67 8.35
CA GLN A 155 8.21 12.29 7.14
C GLN A 155 8.39 13.46 6.17
N ILE A 156 7.36 14.30 6.00
CA ILE A 156 7.43 15.52 5.17
C ILE A 156 8.51 16.48 5.72
N ASP A 157 8.56 16.70 7.03
CA ASP A 157 9.55 17.58 7.66
C ASP A 157 11.00 17.09 7.47
N GLN A 158 11.20 15.77 7.42
CA GLN A 158 12.50 15.17 7.16
C GLN A 158 12.94 15.23 5.68
N LEU A 159 12.01 15.51 4.75
CA LEU A 159 12.27 15.68 3.30
C LEU A 159 12.46 17.15 2.89
N ARG A 160 12.46 18.08 3.84
CA ARG A 160 12.73 19.51 3.62
C ARG A 160 14.22 19.82 3.67
#